data_0c1c0b821ff873eca0e6952cb18b1102
#
_entry.id   0c1c0b821ff873eca0e6952cb18b1102
#
_cell.length_a   1.000
_cell.length_b   1.000
_cell.length_c   1.000
_cell.angle_alpha   90.00
_cell.angle_beta   90.00
_cell.angle_gamma   90.00
#
_symmetry.space_group_name_H-M   'P 1'
#
loop_
_entity.id
_entity.type
_entity.pdbx_description
1 polymer ?
#
loop_
_entity_poly.entity_id
_entity_poly.type
_entity_poly.pdbx_seq_one_letter_code
_entity_poly.pdbx_strand_id
1 'polypeptide(L)'
;MVSKGIKVTSRRKRRVVKEVTEAKEEALRDYELVLIISPEVSEEEFEATLNNVSQLISGNGGAVSHVEQWGKRKLAYPIEHFVEGSYVLTRFKMRPTLSKELEAKLTISEAVLRHLLIRLSR
;
A
#
# COMPACT_ATOMS: atom_id res chain seq x y z
N MET A 1 17.81 -10.40 37.04
CA MET A 1 17.29 -10.14 36.53
C MET A 1 17.12 -9.75 36.35
N VAL A 2 17.21 -10.00 36.54
CA VAL A 2 16.71 -9.60 36.03
C VAL A 2 16.57 -9.35 35.87
N SER A 3 16.72 -9.69 36.10
CA SER A 3 16.23 -9.34 35.68
C SER A 3 16.12 -9.06 35.62
N LYS A 4 16.27 -9.34 35.87
CA LYS A 4 15.85 -9.04 35.49
C LYS A 4 15.62 -8.63 34.90
N GLY A 5 15.93 -8.78 35.17
CA GLY A 5 15.47 -8.41 34.43
C GLY A 5 15.37 -8.05 34.06
N ILE A 6 15.38 -8.21 34.19
CA ILE A 6 14.99 -7.82 33.55
C ILE A 6 14.74 -7.43 33.45
N LYS A 7 14.73 -7.35 33.74
CA LYS A 7 14.18 -6.90 33.36
C LYS A 7 14.07 -6.14 33.05
N VAL A 8 14.34 -6.13 33.37
CA VAL A 8 13.96 -5.37 32.87
C VAL A 8 13.92 -4.94 32.48
N THR A 9 14.04 -4.93 32.66
CA THR A 9 13.67 -4.50 32.18
C THR A 9 13.32 -4.24 32.09
N SER A 10 13.26 -4.16 32.20
CA SER A 10 12.55 -3.94 31.83
C SER A 10 12.02 -3.43 32.06
N ARG A 11 11.81 -3.03 32.58
CA ARG A 11 11.01 -2.51 32.68
C ARG A 11 10.83 -1.37 32.31
N ARG A 12 10.90 -0.48 32.25
CA ARG A 12 10.83 0.55 31.82
C ARG A 12 10.77 0.78 30.42
N LYS A 13 11.26 0.49 29.77
CA LYS A 13 11.18 0.47 28.39
C LYS A 13 10.08 -0.36 27.90
N ARG A 14 9.51 -1.05 28.78
CA ARG A 14 8.41 -1.89 28.43
C ARG A 14 7.20 -1.12 27.94
N ARG A 15 7.04 0.10 28.40
CA ARG A 15 5.89 0.86 27.98
C ARG A 15 5.95 1.23 26.51
N VAL A 16 7.11 1.63 26.05
CA VAL A 16 7.29 1.95 24.64
C VAL A 16 7.08 0.73 23.80
N VAL A 17 7.57 -0.41 24.26
CA VAL A 17 7.38 -1.66 23.54
C VAL A 17 5.90 -1.98 23.45
N LYS A 18 5.15 -1.70 24.49
CA LYS A 18 3.74 -2.01 24.48
C LYS A 18 3.00 -1.22 23.41
N GLU A 19 3.33 0.05 23.25
CA GLU A 19 2.67 0.84 22.23
C GLU A 19 2.97 0.33 20.85
N VAL A 20 4.21 -0.04 20.61
CA VAL A 20 4.59 -0.60 19.33
C VAL A 20 3.86 -1.91 19.08
N THR A 21 3.73 -2.70 20.11
CA THR A 21 3.05 -3.98 19.99
C THR A 21 1.58 -3.79 19.62
N GLU A 22 0.94 -2.81 20.22
CA GLU A 22 -0.46 -2.57 19.90
C GLU A 22 -0.63 -2.16 18.45
N ALA A 23 0.25 -1.33 17.93
CA ALA A 23 0.19 -0.95 16.54
C ALA A 23 0.39 -2.15 15.64
N LYS A 24 1.31 -3.03 16.01
CA LYS A 24 1.56 -4.22 15.21
C LYS A 24 0.43 -5.22 15.28
N GLU A 25 -0.33 -5.18 16.34
CA GLU A 25 -1.44 -6.12 16.51
C GLU A 25 -2.70 -5.68 15.80
N GLU A 26 -2.66 -4.50 15.19
CA GLU A 26 -3.79 -4.11 14.39
C GLU A 26 -4.02 -5.15 13.31
N ALA A 27 -5.25 -5.62 13.19
CA ALA A 27 -5.56 -6.70 12.27
C ALA A 27 -5.34 -6.25 10.84
N LEU A 28 -4.78 -7.14 10.05
CA LEU A 28 -4.66 -6.91 8.62
C LEU A 28 -6.03 -7.09 7.98
N ARG A 29 -6.30 -6.24 7.00
CA ARG A 29 -7.55 -6.33 6.24
C ARG A 29 -7.24 -6.53 4.78
N ASP A 30 -8.17 -7.11 4.09
CA ASP A 30 -8.03 -7.34 2.65
C ASP A 30 -8.44 -6.09 1.90
N TYR A 31 -7.61 -5.72 0.94
CA TYR A 31 -7.83 -4.54 0.12
C TYR A 31 -7.64 -4.88 -1.35
N GLU A 32 -8.30 -4.10 -2.16
CA GLU A 32 -8.13 -4.18 -3.59
C GLU A 32 -7.82 -2.78 -4.08
N LEU A 33 -6.77 -2.65 -4.87
CA LEU A 33 -6.34 -1.37 -5.39
C LEU A 33 -6.34 -1.43 -6.89
N VAL A 34 -7.10 -0.53 -7.52
CA VAL A 34 -7.09 -0.38 -8.96
C VAL A 34 -6.31 0.88 -9.29
N LEU A 35 -5.29 0.72 -10.11
CA LEU A 35 -4.48 1.84 -10.55
C LEU A 35 -4.69 2.07 -12.03
N ILE A 36 -4.83 3.34 -12.40
CA ILE A 36 -4.81 3.72 -13.80
C ILE A 36 -3.53 4.52 -13.99
N ILE A 37 -2.61 3.96 -14.74
CA ILE A 37 -1.28 4.54 -14.92
C ILE A 37 -1.21 5.18 -16.28
N SER A 38 -0.54 6.32 -16.36
CA SER A 38 -0.41 7.08 -17.57
C SER A 38 0.19 6.21 -18.68
N PRO A 39 -0.38 6.25 -19.89
CA PRO A 39 0.19 5.47 -20.99
C PRO A 39 1.48 6.05 -21.51
N GLU A 40 1.86 7.23 -21.07
CA GLU A 40 3.09 7.89 -21.53
C GLU A 40 4.31 7.53 -20.72
N VAL A 41 4.14 6.83 -19.58
CA VAL A 41 5.31 6.44 -18.81
C VAL A 41 6.03 5.29 -19.51
N SER A 42 7.33 5.23 -19.31
CA SER A 42 8.12 4.13 -19.85
C SER A 42 7.81 2.86 -19.08
N GLU A 43 8.21 1.73 -19.67
CA GLU A 43 8.05 0.46 -18.98
C GLU A 43 8.77 0.43 -17.65
N GLU A 44 9.94 1.07 -17.60
CA GLU A 44 10.69 1.13 -16.36
C GLU A 44 9.94 1.90 -15.29
N GLU A 45 9.34 3.03 -15.67
CA GLU A 45 8.57 3.82 -14.72
C GLU A 45 7.31 3.08 -14.28
N PHE A 46 6.70 2.37 -15.21
CA PHE A 46 5.53 1.58 -14.89
C PHE A 46 5.85 0.54 -13.82
N GLU A 47 6.93 -0.21 -14.03
CA GLU A 47 7.32 -1.22 -13.08
C GLU A 47 7.80 -0.63 -11.76
N ALA A 48 8.49 0.50 -11.83
CA ALA A 48 8.92 1.17 -10.61
C ALA A 48 7.72 1.59 -9.76
N THR A 49 6.66 2.05 -10.41
CA THR A 49 5.44 2.44 -9.69
C THR A 49 4.83 1.25 -8.98
N LEU A 50 4.74 0.11 -9.68
CA LEU A 50 4.18 -1.08 -9.06
C LEU A 50 5.06 -1.57 -7.92
N ASN A 51 6.37 -1.53 -8.10
CA ASN A 51 7.29 -1.96 -7.07
C ASN A 51 7.21 -1.06 -5.84
N ASN A 52 7.07 0.24 -6.04
CA ASN A 52 6.97 1.16 -4.92
C ASN A 52 5.73 0.87 -4.09
N VAL A 53 4.61 0.57 -4.75
CA VAL A 53 3.40 0.22 -4.03
C VAL A 53 3.60 -1.07 -3.25
N SER A 54 4.19 -2.08 -3.89
CA SER A 54 4.42 -3.36 -3.23
C SER A 54 5.35 -3.22 -2.04
N GLN A 55 6.39 -2.41 -2.19
CA GLN A 55 7.35 -2.23 -1.11
C GLN A 55 6.74 -1.48 0.06
N LEU A 56 5.90 -0.50 -0.23
CA LEU A 56 5.23 0.21 0.85
C LEU A 56 4.35 -0.73 1.65
N ILE A 57 3.63 -1.60 0.97
CA ILE A 57 2.75 -2.55 1.63
C ILE A 57 3.55 -3.56 2.43
N SER A 58 4.54 -4.21 1.79
CA SER A 58 5.29 -5.25 2.49
C SER A 58 6.21 -4.68 3.56
N GLY A 59 6.75 -3.50 3.34
CA GLY A 59 7.62 -2.88 4.32
C GLY A 59 6.91 -2.48 5.60
N ASN A 60 5.59 -2.44 5.57
CA ASN A 60 4.79 -2.08 6.73
C ASN A 60 3.97 -3.24 7.26
N GLY A 61 4.42 -4.45 7.00
CA GLY A 61 3.80 -5.63 7.57
C GLY A 61 2.67 -6.23 6.79
N GLY A 62 2.39 -5.69 5.61
CA GLY A 62 1.37 -6.25 4.75
C GLY A 62 1.92 -7.28 3.80
N ALA A 63 1.05 -7.78 2.95
CA ALA A 63 1.44 -8.79 1.96
C ALA A 63 0.61 -8.64 0.71
N VAL A 64 1.28 -8.55 -0.43
CA VAL A 64 0.61 -8.51 -1.71
C VAL A 64 0.33 -9.93 -2.13
N SER A 65 -0.93 -10.25 -2.41
CA SER A 65 -1.33 -11.60 -2.77
C SER A 65 -1.57 -11.77 -4.25
N HIS A 66 -1.83 -10.70 -4.98
CA HIS A 66 -2.23 -10.84 -6.39
C HIS A 66 -2.03 -9.54 -7.11
N VAL A 67 -1.49 -9.62 -8.33
CA VAL A 67 -1.34 -8.45 -9.19
C VAL A 67 -1.78 -8.87 -10.58
N GLU A 68 -2.72 -8.10 -11.15
CA GLU A 68 -3.17 -8.31 -12.52
C GLU A 68 -2.93 -7.06 -13.33
N GLN A 69 -2.28 -7.21 -14.45
CA GLN A 69 -2.12 -6.10 -15.38
C GLN A 69 -3.14 -6.28 -16.49
N TRP A 70 -4.09 -5.38 -16.56
CA TRP A 70 -5.17 -5.49 -17.56
C TRP A 70 -4.79 -4.86 -18.88
N GLY A 71 -3.67 -4.12 -18.91
CA GLY A 71 -3.25 -3.46 -20.12
C GLY A 71 -3.93 -2.14 -20.34
N LYS A 72 -3.71 -1.58 -21.50
CA LYS A 72 -4.31 -0.30 -21.84
C LYS A 72 -5.78 -0.45 -22.10
N ARG A 73 -6.54 0.46 -21.53
CA ARG A 73 -7.98 0.48 -21.71
C ARG A 73 -8.43 1.90 -21.91
N LYS A 74 -9.52 2.04 -22.67
CA LYS A 74 -10.11 3.34 -22.88
C LYS A 74 -10.79 3.79 -21.61
N LEU A 75 -10.60 5.05 -21.26
CA LEU A 75 -11.23 5.61 -20.06
C LEU A 75 -12.68 5.94 -20.38
N ALA A 76 -13.53 5.81 -19.36
CA ALA A 76 -14.94 6.15 -19.53
C ALA A 76 -15.10 7.63 -19.86
N TYR A 77 -14.23 8.46 -19.34
CA TYR A 77 -14.14 9.86 -19.68
C TYR A 77 -12.68 10.27 -19.52
N PRO A 78 -12.26 11.30 -20.25
CA PRO A 78 -10.84 11.68 -20.18
C PRO A 78 -10.44 12.11 -18.79
N ILE A 79 -9.22 11.75 -18.42
CA ILE A 79 -8.59 12.23 -17.18
C ILE A 79 -7.49 13.14 -17.64
N GLU A 80 -7.58 14.42 -17.28
CA GLU A 80 -6.70 15.44 -17.82
C GLU A 80 -6.85 15.42 -19.34
N HIS A 81 -5.80 15.10 -20.05
CA HIS A 81 -5.90 15.00 -21.50
C HIS A 81 -5.75 13.56 -21.99
N PHE A 82 -5.78 12.59 -21.08
CA PHE A 82 -5.61 11.20 -21.46
C PHE A 82 -6.97 10.55 -21.71
N VAL A 83 -7.04 9.78 -22.76
CA VAL A 83 -8.25 9.01 -23.09
C VAL A 83 -8.06 7.53 -22.81
N GLU A 84 -6.83 7.11 -22.54
CA GLU A 84 -6.49 5.73 -22.23
C GLU A 84 -5.60 5.68 -21.02
N GLY A 85 -5.55 4.53 -20.38
CA GLY A 85 -4.65 4.31 -19.28
C GLY A 85 -4.36 2.83 -19.11
N SER A 86 -3.28 2.53 -18.45
CA SER A 86 -2.91 1.15 -18.13
C SER A 86 -3.53 0.78 -16.80
N TYR A 87 -4.36 -0.24 -16.80
CA TYR A 87 -5.08 -0.68 -15.61
C TYR A 87 -4.32 -1.79 -14.91
N VAL A 88 -4.15 -1.65 -13.60
CA VAL A 88 -3.53 -2.69 -12.78
C VAL A 88 -4.40 -2.91 -11.57
N LEU A 89 -4.70 -4.17 -11.29
CA LEU A 89 -5.44 -4.57 -10.11
C LEU A 89 -4.48 -5.27 -9.15
N THR A 90 -4.45 -4.81 -7.91
CA THR A 90 -3.60 -5.41 -6.88
C THR A 90 -4.46 -5.77 -5.69
N ARG A 91 -4.30 -7.00 -5.19
CA ARG A 91 -4.95 -7.44 -3.97
C ARG A 91 -3.89 -7.68 -2.91
N PHE A 92 -4.17 -7.22 -1.72
CA PHE A 92 -3.19 -7.29 -0.66
C PHE A 92 -3.84 -7.17 0.71
N LYS A 93 -3.04 -7.46 1.72
CA LYS A 93 -3.45 -7.27 3.10
C LYS A 93 -2.60 -6.17 3.70
N MET A 94 -3.22 -5.31 4.46
CA MET A 94 -2.48 -4.28 5.17
C MET A 94 -3.28 -3.80 6.35
N ARG A 95 -2.61 -3.09 7.24
CA ARG A 95 -3.29 -2.48 8.36
C ARG A 95 -4.08 -1.26 7.88
N PRO A 96 -5.29 -1.05 8.38
CA PRO A 96 -6.09 0.08 7.91
C PRO A 96 -5.43 1.43 8.09
N THR A 97 -4.59 1.59 9.12
CA THR A 97 -3.93 2.88 9.33
C THR A 97 -2.96 3.22 8.22
N LEU A 98 -2.51 2.24 7.44
CA LEU A 98 -1.60 2.49 6.35
C LEU A 98 -2.31 3.07 5.13
N SER A 99 -3.63 2.97 5.07
CA SER A 99 -4.36 3.36 3.86
C SER A 99 -4.16 4.83 3.50
N LYS A 100 -4.11 5.69 4.51
CA LYS A 100 -3.94 7.13 4.22
C LYS A 100 -2.56 7.41 3.65
N GLU A 101 -1.55 6.77 4.19
CA GLU A 101 -0.20 6.95 3.68
C GLU A 101 -0.08 6.43 2.26
N LEU A 102 -0.68 5.28 2.00
CA LEU A 102 -0.67 4.71 0.66
C LEU A 102 -1.35 5.65 -0.34
N GLU A 103 -2.53 6.14 0.00
CA GLU A 103 -3.25 7.02 -0.90
C GLU A 103 -2.53 8.33 -1.11
N ALA A 104 -1.87 8.84 -0.08
CA ALA A 104 -1.12 10.09 -0.22
C ALA A 104 0.02 9.90 -1.21
N LYS A 105 0.71 8.77 -1.14
CA LYS A 105 1.81 8.53 -2.07
C LYS A 105 1.32 8.34 -3.49
N LEU A 106 0.17 7.68 -3.65
CA LEU A 106 -0.40 7.52 -4.99
C LEU A 106 -0.85 8.85 -5.57
N THR A 107 -1.38 9.72 -4.74
CA THR A 107 -1.87 11.01 -5.21
C THR A 107 -0.75 11.88 -5.74
N ILE A 108 0.43 11.82 -5.14
CA ILE A 108 1.53 12.66 -5.59
C ILE A 108 2.34 12.03 -6.71
N SER A 109 2.05 10.80 -7.09
CA SER A 109 2.78 10.13 -8.16
C SER A 109 2.27 10.62 -9.51
N GLU A 110 3.16 11.13 -10.33
CA GLU A 110 2.77 11.63 -11.64
C GLU A 110 2.41 10.51 -12.59
N ALA A 111 2.91 9.31 -12.33
CA ALA A 111 2.61 8.18 -13.18
C ALA A 111 1.19 7.67 -12.99
N VAL A 112 0.58 7.95 -11.84
CA VAL A 112 -0.74 7.44 -11.51
C VAL A 112 -1.79 8.49 -11.84
N LEU A 113 -2.63 8.21 -12.83
CA LEU A 113 -3.71 9.11 -13.21
C LEU A 113 -4.83 9.05 -12.20
N ARG A 114 -5.11 7.87 -11.71
CA ARG A 114 -6.21 7.68 -10.78
C ARG A 114 -5.99 6.40 -10.01
N HIS A 115 -6.49 6.37 -8.78
CA HIS A 115 -6.44 5.16 -7.98
C HIS A 115 -7.77 4.98 -7.27
N LEU A 116 -8.11 3.72 -7.01
CA LEU A 116 -9.30 3.38 -6.26
C LEU A 116 -8.95 2.29 -5.28
N LEU A 117 -9.00 2.61 -4.00
CA LEU A 117 -8.68 1.66 -2.93
C LEU A 117 -9.99 1.21 -2.30
N ILE A 118 -10.21 -0.10 -2.32
CA ILE A 118 -11.44 -0.69 -1.81
C ILE A 118 -11.06 -1.65 -0.68
N ARG A 119 -11.70 -1.47 0.46
CA ARG A 119 -11.56 -2.43 1.55
C ARG A 119 -12.60 -3.51 1.35
N LEU A 120 -12.12 -4.75 1.26
CA LEU A 120 -13.02 -5.88 1.05
C LEU A 120 -13.62 -6.28 2.38
N SER A 121 -14.94 -6.43 2.41
CA SER A 121 -15.57 -6.87 3.64
C SER A 121 -15.55 -8.36 3.76
N ARG A 122 -15.73 -8.80 4.97
CA ARG A 122 -15.69 -10.22 5.26
C ARG A 122 -16.99 -10.64 5.84
#